data_aae5b9101946e30b9bb85def1bf2e5cf
#
_entry.id   aae5b9101946e30b9bb85def1bf2e5cf
#
_cell.length_a   1.000
_cell.length_b   1.000
_cell.length_c   1.000
_cell.angle_alpha   90.00
_cell.angle_beta   90.00
_cell.angle_gamma   90.00
#
_symmetry.space_group_name_H-M   'P 1'
#
loop_
_entity.id
_entity.type
_entity.pdbx_description
1 polymer ?
#
loop_
_entity_poly.entity_id
_entity_poly.type
_entity_poly.pdbx_seq_one_letter_code
_entity_poly.pdbx_strand_id
1 'polypeptide(L)'
;GYHGETVGALSVTDIALFRDAYGPLVRLSATVPSPDARQARPGETAADVARRAAEGLESWLQAHHQETAALILEPLVQCAAGMAMHDAEYLRLARALCDRYAVHLVVDEIAVGFGRTGSLFAHQQAGIRPDFICLSKGLTGGTLPLSAVLTTDEVYAAFYDDDAARGFLHSHSY
;
A
#
# COMPACT_ATOMS: atom_id res chain seq x y z
N GLY A 1 -1.35 -2.21 -8.09
CA GLY A 1 -0.65 -3.05 -7.12
C GLY A 1 -1.27 -4.43 -6.97
N TYR A 2 -0.57 -5.32 -6.29
CA TYR A 2 -1.03 -6.66 -5.93
C TYR A 2 -0.82 -6.88 -4.43
N HIS A 3 -1.89 -7.28 -3.71
CA HIS A 3 -1.87 -7.33 -2.25
C HIS A 3 -2.35 -8.67 -1.67
N GLY A 4 -2.48 -9.71 -2.51
CA GLY A 4 -2.91 -11.06 -2.14
C GLY A 4 -4.23 -11.48 -2.80
N GLU A 5 -4.69 -12.70 -2.49
CA GLU A 5 -5.79 -13.37 -3.19
C GLU A 5 -7.01 -13.63 -2.30
N THR A 6 -7.02 -13.17 -1.04
CA THR A 6 -8.25 -13.14 -0.26
C THR A 6 -9.21 -12.10 -0.85
N VAL A 7 -10.51 -12.24 -0.65
CA VAL A 7 -11.52 -11.33 -1.21
C VAL A 7 -11.22 -9.86 -0.86
N GLY A 8 -10.80 -9.59 0.38
CA GLY A 8 -10.39 -8.24 0.80
C GLY A 8 -9.14 -7.74 0.08
N ALA A 9 -8.10 -8.57 -0.07
CA ALA A 9 -6.88 -8.21 -0.77
C ALA A 9 -7.12 -8.02 -2.29
N LEU A 10 -7.98 -8.85 -2.90
CA LEU A 10 -8.39 -8.69 -4.30
C LEU A 10 -9.16 -7.40 -4.53
N SER A 11 -9.88 -6.88 -3.54
CA SER A 11 -10.61 -5.61 -3.66
C SER A 11 -9.69 -4.40 -3.88
N VAL A 12 -8.45 -4.47 -3.40
CA VAL A 12 -7.41 -3.43 -3.55
C VAL A 12 -6.31 -3.82 -4.54
N THR A 13 -6.39 -5.02 -5.14
CA THR A 13 -5.48 -5.49 -6.19
C THR A 13 -5.94 -4.96 -7.55
N ASP A 14 -5.03 -4.37 -8.32
CA ASP A 14 -5.29 -3.85 -9.68
C ASP A 14 -4.52 -4.63 -10.74
N ILE A 15 -4.58 -5.96 -10.67
CA ILE A 15 -4.04 -6.89 -11.67
C ILE A 15 -5.19 -7.79 -12.13
N ALA A 16 -5.72 -7.53 -13.32
CA ALA A 16 -6.88 -8.19 -13.89
C ALA A 16 -6.76 -9.73 -13.85
N LEU A 17 -5.58 -10.26 -14.17
CA LEU A 17 -5.31 -11.70 -14.17
C LEU A 17 -5.71 -12.40 -12.84
N PHE A 18 -5.48 -11.75 -11.70
CA PHE A 18 -5.79 -12.31 -10.38
C PHE A 18 -7.21 -11.99 -9.91
N ARG A 19 -7.74 -10.85 -10.34
CA ARG A 19 -9.00 -10.29 -9.84
C ARG A 19 -10.23 -10.78 -10.60
N ASP A 20 -10.16 -10.86 -11.93
CA ASP A 20 -11.34 -10.99 -12.80
C ASP A 20 -12.07 -12.33 -12.62
N ALA A 21 -11.35 -13.39 -12.26
CA ALA A 21 -11.95 -14.68 -11.93
C ALA A 21 -12.91 -14.63 -10.73
N TYR A 22 -12.72 -13.66 -9.83
CA TYR A 22 -13.49 -13.48 -8.60
C TYR A 22 -14.38 -12.23 -8.64
N GLY A 23 -14.52 -11.60 -9.81
CA GLY A 23 -15.25 -10.35 -10.01
C GLY A 23 -16.59 -10.23 -9.27
N PRO A 24 -17.47 -11.26 -9.32
CA PRO A 24 -18.76 -11.21 -8.63
C PRO A 24 -18.69 -11.13 -7.10
N LEU A 25 -17.54 -11.49 -6.50
CA LEU A 25 -17.33 -11.51 -5.05
C LEU A 25 -16.55 -10.29 -4.56
N VAL A 26 -15.95 -9.52 -5.46
CA VAL A 26 -15.00 -8.47 -5.12
C VAL A 26 -15.64 -7.08 -5.28
N ARG A 27 -15.69 -6.33 -4.20
CA ARG A 27 -16.00 -4.90 -4.25
C ARG A 27 -14.72 -4.13 -4.53
N LEU A 28 -14.55 -3.64 -5.75
CA LEU A 28 -13.34 -2.92 -6.16
C LEU A 28 -13.19 -1.58 -5.45
N SER A 29 -11.99 -1.31 -4.96
CA SER A 29 -11.57 0.01 -4.51
C SER A 29 -11.16 0.88 -5.69
N ALA A 30 -11.10 2.19 -5.46
CA ALA A 30 -10.58 3.13 -6.45
C ALA A 30 -9.08 2.92 -6.66
N THR A 31 -8.62 3.21 -7.87
CA THR A 31 -7.19 3.19 -8.22
C THR A 31 -6.74 4.56 -8.68
N VAL A 32 -5.49 4.91 -8.36
CA VAL A 32 -4.82 6.15 -8.77
C VAL A 32 -3.66 5.83 -9.70
N PRO A 33 -3.15 6.80 -10.48
CA PRO A 33 -2.05 6.57 -11.41
C PRO A 33 -0.83 5.90 -10.76
N SER A 34 -0.27 4.89 -11.44
CA SER A 34 0.96 4.24 -11.01
C SER A 34 2.18 5.14 -11.23
N PRO A 35 3.13 5.23 -10.28
CA PRO A 35 4.38 5.97 -10.45
C PRO A 35 5.44 5.21 -11.25
N ASP A 36 5.06 4.20 -12.03
CA ASP A 36 5.94 3.34 -12.81
C ASP A 36 6.91 4.14 -13.70
N ALA A 37 8.20 4.10 -13.39
CA ALA A 37 9.24 4.83 -14.11
C ALA A 37 9.33 4.49 -15.61
N ARG A 38 8.82 3.32 -16.04
CA ARG A 38 8.74 2.96 -17.47
C ARG A 38 7.76 3.83 -18.26
N GLN A 39 6.90 4.58 -17.57
CA GLN A 39 5.95 5.53 -18.18
C GLN A 39 6.54 6.94 -18.33
N ALA A 40 7.86 7.09 -18.18
CA ALA A 40 8.53 8.36 -18.38
C ALA A 40 8.41 8.84 -19.83
N ARG A 41 8.05 10.10 -20.01
CA ARG A 41 8.03 10.79 -21.30
C ARG A 41 9.45 11.18 -21.69
N PRO A 42 9.71 11.51 -22.96
CA PRO A 42 11.01 12.04 -23.36
C PRO A 42 11.44 13.21 -22.48
N GLY A 43 12.59 13.07 -21.81
CA GLY A 43 13.14 14.08 -20.89
C GLY A 43 12.65 14.00 -19.43
N GLU A 44 11.68 13.15 -19.11
CA GLU A 44 11.26 12.91 -17.72
C GLU A 44 12.22 11.95 -17.00
N THR A 45 12.49 12.24 -15.74
CA THR A 45 13.14 11.33 -14.78
C THR A 45 12.10 10.46 -14.06
N ALA A 46 12.54 9.42 -13.35
CA ALA A 46 11.66 8.64 -12.48
C ALA A 46 10.97 9.50 -11.41
N ALA A 47 11.67 10.52 -10.90
CA ALA A 47 11.09 11.47 -9.94
C ALA A 47 10.01 12.35 -10.57
N ASP A 48 10.12 12.71 -11.85
CA ASP A 48 9.07 13.47 -12.54
C ASP A 48 7.81 12.62 -12.74
N VAL A 49 7.97 11.33 -13.08
CA VAL A 49 6.85 10.38 -13.13
C VAL A 49 6.18 10.25 -11.76
N ALA A 50 6.98 10.16 -10.68
CA ALA A 50 6.48 10.10 -9.31
C ALA A 50 5.64 11.34 -8.95
N ARG A 51 6.10 12.54 -9.29
CA ARG A 51 5.36 13.80 -9.07
C ARG A 51 4.05 13.82 -9.86
N ARG A 52 4.08 13.46 -11.13
CA ARG A 52 2.89 13.40 -11.99
C ARG A 52 1.87 12.36 -11.48
N ALA A 53 2.31 11.22 -10.98
CA ALA A 53 1.42 10.24 -10.35
C ALA A 53 0.82 10.77 -9.04
N ALA A 54 1.59 11.52 -8.25
CA ALA A 54 1.12 12.14 -7.01
C ALA A 54 0.08 13.25 -7.28
N GLU A 55 0.16 13.99 -8.40
CA GLU A 55 -0.89 14.93 -8.82
C GLU A 55 -2.24 14.22 -9.03
N GLY A 56 -2.22 13.01 -9.61
CA GLY A 56 -3.41 12.19 -9.77
C GLY A 56 -3.98 11.70 -8.42
N LEU A 57 -3.11 11.33 -7.48
CA LEU A 57 -3.51 11.01 -6.11
C LEU A 57 -4.11 12.23 -5.40
N GLU A 58 -3.49 13.41 -5.51
CA GLU A 58 -4.00 14.64 -4.91
C GLU A 58 -5.38 14.99 -5.47
N SER A 59 -5.55 14.92 -6.80
CA SER A 59 -6.84 15.18 -7.44
C SER A 59 -7.93 14.24 -6.95
N TRP A 60 -7.60 12.96 -6.74
CA TRP A 60 -8.53 12.01 -6.13
C TRP A 60 -8.89 12.41 -4.71
N LEU A 61 -7.91 12.68 -3.86
CA LEU A 61 -8.12 13.01 -2.45
C LEU A 61 -8.87 14.33 -2.27
N GLN A 62 -8.64 15.32 -3.12
CA GLN A 62 -9.41 16.57 -3.11
C GLN A 62 -10.93 16.32 -3.23
N ALA A 63 -11.32 15.36 -4.07
CA ALA A 63 -12.74 15.07 -4.33
C ALA A 63 -13.31 14.01 -3.36
N HIS A 64 -12.50 13.10 -2.82
CA HIS A 64 -12.98 11.86 -2.20
C HIS A 64 -12.39 11.54 -0.82
N HIS A 65 -11.58 12.43 -0.19
CA HIS A 65 -10.92 12.11 1.08
C HIS A 65 -11.90 11.74 2.20
N GLN A 66 -13.11 12.33 2.22
CA GLN A 66 -14.12 12.04 3.27
C GLN A 66 -14.68 10.61 3.19
N GLU A 67 -14.54 9.93 2.06
CA GLU A 67 -14.95 8.53 1.84
C GLU A 67 -13.76 7.59 1.63
N THR A 68 -12.52 8.10 1.75
CA THR A 68 -11.28 7.35 1.57
C THR A 68 -10.64 7.09 2.93
N ALA A 69 -10.70 5.85 3.40
CA ALA A 69 -10.10 5.47 4.69
C ALA A 69 -8.58 5.34 4.62
N ALA A 70 -8.06 4.78 3.53
CA ALA A 70 -6.63 4.51 3.39
C ALA A 70 -6.17 4.49 1.92
N LEU A 71 -4.90 4.79 1.71
CA LEU A 71 -4.13 4.48 0.50
C LEU A 71 -3.25 3.27 0.78
N ILE A 72 -3.32 2.23 -0.05
CA ILE A 72 -2.37 1.11 -0.02
C ILE A 72 -1.46 1.16 -1.23
N LEU A 73 -0.15 0.89 -1.03
CA LEU A 73 0.84 0.86 -2.09
C LEU A 73 1.98 -0.13 -1.78
N GLU A 74 2.61 -0.64 -2.83
CA GLU A 74 3.88 -1.37 -2.76
C GLU A 74 5.03 -0.36 -2.86
N PRO A 75 5.90 -0.20 -1.83
CA PRO A 75 6.95 0.81 -1.87
C PRO A 75 8.09 0.41 -2.81
N LEU A 76 8.51 1.34 -3.67
CA LEU A 76 9.59 1.27 -4.66
C LEU A 76 9.38 0.28 -5.80
N VAL A 77 8.70 -0.84 -5.61
CA VAL A 77 8.54 -1.88 -6.65
C VAL A 77 7.16 -2.50 -6.58
N GLN A 78 6.38 -2.36 -7.63
CA GLN A 78 5.12 -3.09 -7.84
C GLN A 78 5.46 -4.42 -8.51
N CYS A 79 5.64 -5.46 -7.70
CA CYS A 79 6.25 -6.73 -8.17
C CYS A 79 5.40 -7.45 -9.20
N ALA A 80 4.11 -7.66 -8.95
CA ALA A 80 3.22 -8.39 -9.86
C ALA A 80 2.87 -7.59 -11.14
N ALA A 81 3.18 -6.30 -11.17
CA ALA A 81 3.09 -5.45 -12.36
C ALA A 81 4.35 -5.56 -13.26
N GLY A 82 5.05 -6.69 -13.22
CA GLY A 82 6.28 -6.90 -13.98
C GLY A 82 7.46 -6.12 -13.43
N MET A 83 7.59 -6.05 -12.11
CA MET A 83 8.64 -5.32 -11.39
C MET A 83 8.68 -3.83 -11.78
N ALA A 84 7.51 -3.18 -11.79
CA ALA A 84 7.40 -1.75 -12.04
C ALA A 84 8.06 -0.96 -10.91
N MET A 85 9.21 -0.36 -11.20
CA MET A 85 9.97 0.40 -10.20
C MET A 85 9.58 1.88 -10.24
N HIS A 86 9.63 2.52 -9.07
CA HIS A 86 9.37 3.95 -8.96
C HIS A 86 10.33 4.65 -7.99
N ASP A 87 10.43 5.97 -8.12
CA ASP A 87 11.25 6.80 -7.25
C ASP A 87 10.65 6.93 -5.86
N ALA A 88 11.51 7.00 -4.84
CA ALA A 88 11.13 7.22 -3.45
C ALA A 88 10.38 8.54 -3.22
N GLU A 89 10.49 9.48 -4.15
CA GLU A 89 9.73 10.74 -4.14
C GLU A 89 8.22 10.50 -4.08
N TYR A 90 7.71 9.46 -4.79
CA TYR A 90 6.29 9.12 -4.70
C TYR A 90 5.86 8.80 -3.28
N LEU A 91 6.68 8.06 -2.53
CA LEU A 91 6.36 7.71 -1.14
C LEU A 91 6.31 8.95 -0.25
N ARG A 92 7.23 9.90 -0.42
CA ARG A 92 7.23 11.17 0.32
C ARG A 92 5.97 11.99 0.03
N LEU A 93 5.63 12.12 -1.24
CA LEU A 93 4.45 12.85 -1.67
C LEU A 93 3.15 12.16 -1.21
N ALA A 94 3.06 10.83 -1.33
CA ALA A 94 1.92 10.06 -0.85
C ALA A 94 1.72 10.22 0.65
N ARG A 95 2.79 10.15 1.47
CA ARG A 95 2.70 10.39 2.92
C ARG A 95 2.19 11.81 3.22
N ALA A 96 2.77 12.82 2.59
CA ALA A 96 2.36 14.21 2.79
C ALA A 96 0.90 14.47 2.40
N LEU A 97 0.43 13.82 1.33
CA LEU A 97 -0.98 13.90 0.91
C LEU A 97 -1.90 13.18 1.89
N CYS A 98 -1.53 11.96 2.32
CA CYS A 98 -2.29 11.23 3.32
C CYS A 98 -2.43 12.02 4.63
N ASP A 99 -1.36 12.67 5.09
CA ASP A 99 -1.39 13.54 6.28
C ASP A 99 -2.33 14.74 6.09
N ARG A 100 -2.22 15.42 4.94
CA ARG A 100 -3.04 16.59 4.61
C ARG A 100 -4.53 16.28 4.60
N TYR A 101 -4.90 15.12 4.10
CA TYR A 101 -6.31 14.72 3.90
C TYR A 101 -6.84 13.79 5.00
N ALA A 102 -6.07 13.52 6.06
CA ALA A 102 -6.41 12.60 7.14
C ALA A 102 -6.78 11.19 6.64
N VAL A 103 -6.00 10.66 5.70
CA VAL A 103 -6.14 9.31 5.12
C VAL A 103 -4.96 8.47 5.60
N HIS A 104 -5.21 7.23 6.00
CA HIS A 104 -4.13 6.33 6.42
C HIS A 104 -3.28 5.88 5.23
N LEU A 105 -1.97 5.70 5.49
CA LEU A 105 -1.03 5.12 4.53
C LEU A 105 -0.67 3.69 4.94
N VAL A 106 -1.01 2.73 4.07
CA VAL A 106 -0.65 1.32 4.19
C VAL A 106 0.48 1.02 3.21
N VAL A 107 1.64 0.58 3.70
CA VAL A 107 2.72 0.12 2.84
C VAL A 107 2.78 -1.41 2.84
N ASP A 108 2.72 -1.98 1.65
CA ASP A 108 2.87 -3.42 1.45
C ASP A 108 4.34 -3.77 1.21
N GLU A 109 5.02 -4.15 2.28
CA GLU A 109 6.43 -4.57 2.27
C GLU A 109 6.61 -6.08 2.07
N ILE A 110 5.53 -6.80 1.74
CA ILE A 110 5.53 -8.28 1.65
C ILE A 110 6.61 -8.78 0.69
N ALA A 111 6.77 -8.11 -0.46
CA ALA A 111 7.75 -8.51 -1.47
C ALA A 111 9.10 -7.77 -1.35
N VAL A 112 9.12 -6.58 -0.78
CA VAL A 112 10.28 -5.68 -0.82
C VAL A 112 10.95 -5.45 0.54
N GLY A 113 10.34 -5.89 1.63
CA GLY A 113 10.92 -5.81 2.97
C GLY A 113 12.10 -6.76 3.19
N PHE A 114 12.67 -6.69 4.38
CA PHE A 114 13.77 -7.54 4.87
C PHE A 114 15.04 -7.46 4.00
N GLY A 115 15.40 -6.24 3.58
CA GLY A 115 16.67 -5.97 2.89
C GLY A 115 16.63 -6.10 1.36
N ARG A 116 15.50 -6.45 0.76
CA ARG A 116 15.38 -6.68 -0.69
C ARG A 116 15.80 -5.48 -1.53
N THR A 117 15.55 -4.27 -1.06
CA THR A 117 15.84 -3.01 -1.76
C THR A 117 17.06 -2.26 -1.22
N GLY A 118 17.82 -2.88 -0.28
CA GLY A 118 19.04 -2.29 0.30
C GLY A 118 18.85 -1.64 1.69
N SER A 119 17.62 -1.41 2.12
CA SER A 119 17.24 -1.04 3.49
C SER A 119 16.40 -2.15 4.12
N LEU A 120 16.29 -2.23 5.45
CA LEU A 120 15.48 -3.25 6.10
C LEU A 120 14.06 -3.25 5.56
N PHE A 121 13.45 -2.07 5.45
CA PHE A 121 12.16 -1.85 4.78
C PHE A 121 12.31 -0.78 3.69
N ALA A 122 11.62 -0.98 2.57
CA ALA A 122 11.75 -0.11 1.39
C ALA A 122 11.30 1.32 1.66
N HIS A 123 10.23 1.53 2.47
CA HIS A 123 9.74 2.87 2.82
C HIS A 123 10.78 3.72 3.56
N GLN A 124 11.77 3.10 4.24
CA GLN A 124 12.85 3.81 4.93
C GLN A 124 13.70 4.67 3.98
N GLN A 125 13.82 4.30 2.70
CA GLN A 125 14.53 5.09 1.70
C GLN A 125 13.85 6.43 1.39
N ALA A 126 12.55 6.54 1.68
CA ALA A 126 11.84 7.80 1.60
C ALA A 126 11.85 8.60 2.91
N GLY A 127 12.32 8.01 4.02
CA GLY A 127 12.30 8.64 5.34
C GLY A 127 10.89 8.85 5.90
N ILE A 128 9.90 8.08 5.46
CA ILE A 128 8.50 8.21 5.89
C ILE A 128 8.16 7.20 7.00
N ARG A 129 7.09 7.49 7.74
CA ARG A 129 6.46 6.57 8.69
C ARG A 129 5.03 6.28 8.21
N PRO A 130 4.73 5.07 7.75
CA PRO A 130 3.37 4.67 7.40
C PRO A 130 2.53 4.40 8.65
N ASP A 131 1.20 4.37 8.48
CA ASP A 131 0.28 3.99 9.55
C ASP A 131 0.17 2.47 9.70
N PHE A 132 0.34 1.75 8.58
CA PHE A 132 0.36 0.28 8.55
C PHE A 132 1.50 -0.24 7.67
N ILE A 133 2.10 -1.34 8.12
CA ILE A 133 3.13 -2.08 7.36
C ILE A 133 2.67 -3.54 7.25
N CYS A 134 2.48 -4.03 6.03
CA CYS A 134 2.18 -5.43 5.77
C CYS A 134 3.48 -6.20 5.51
N LEU A 135 3.67 -7.30 6.23
CA LEU A 135 4.87 -8.14 6.19
C LEU A 135 4.51 -9.60 5.95
N SER A 136 5.30 -10.29 5.12
CA SER A 136 5.23 -11.73 4.91
C SER A 136 6.54 -12.19 4.25
N LYS A 137 6.53 -13.16 3.39
CA LYS A 137 7.64 -13.70 2.57
C LYS A 137 9.00 -13.69 3.29
N GLY A 138 9.73 -12.56 3.27
CA GLY A 138 11.02 -12.40 3.95
C GLY A 138 10.96 -12.59 5.45
N LEU A 139 9.80 -12.45 6.10
CA LEU A 139 9.62 -12.62 7.54
C LEU A 139 10.05 -14.03 8.02
N THR A 140 9.78 -15.06 7.22
CA THR A 140 10.18 -16.44 7.51
C THR A 140 11.11 -17.03 6.45
N GLY A 141 11.42 -16.29 5.38
CA GLY A 141 12.17 -16.81 4.25
C GLY A 141 11.46 -17.97 3.51
N GLY A 142 10.16 -18.10 3.67
CA GLY A 142 9.35 -19.18 3.07
C GLY A 142 9.33 -20.49 3.87
N THR A 143 9.94 -20.52 5.06
CA THR A 143 9.95 -21.73 5.92
C THR A 143 8.58 -22.04 6.48
N LEU A 144 7.81 -21.00 6.83
CA LEU A 144 6.45 -21.10 7.36
C LEU A 144 5.55 -20.08 6.68
N PRO A 145 4.25 -20.39 6.46
CA PRO A 145 3.27 -19.41 6.04
C PRO A 145 2.97 -18.49 7.23
N LEU A 146 3.50 -17.26 7.20
CA LEU A 146 3.29 -16.26 8.24
C LEU A 146 3.19 -14.87 7.61
N SER A 147 2.25 -14.09 8.10
CA SER A 147 2.14 -12.66 7.83
C SER A 147 1.94 -11.89 9.12
N ALA A 148 2.29 -10.62 9.08
CA ALA A 148 2.08 -9.69 10.17
C ALA A 148 1.69 -8.33 9.61
N VAL A 149 0.84 -7.61 10.34
CA VAL A 149 0.56 -6.20 10.11
C VAL A 149 1.01 -5.42 11.34
N LEU A 150 1.89 -4.47 11.13
CA LEU A 150 2.31 -3.52 12.17
C LEU A 150 1.52 -2.24 12.00
N THR A 151 1.15 -1.60 13.09
CA THR A 151 0.44 -0.33 13.09
C THR A 151 0.94 0.60 14.19
N THR A 152 0.42 1.83 14.22
CA THR A 152 0.77 2.83 15.23
C THR A 152 -0.04 2.64 16.52
N ASP A 153 0.47 3.19 17.61
CA ASP A 153 -0.23 3.21 18.90
C ASP A 153 -1.57 3.95 18.82
N GLU A 154 -1.67 4.95 17.95
CA GLU A 154 -2.90 5.72 17.72
C GLU A 154 -3.99 4.82 17.11
N VAL A 155 -3.65 4.02 16.09
CA VAL A 155 -4.59 3.06 15.49
C VAL A 155 -4.97 1.99 16.51
N TYR A 156 -4.00 1.46 17.26
CA TYR A 156 -4.26 0.47 18.30
C TYR A 156 -5.21 1.02 19.38
N ALA A 157 -5.00 2.26 19.83
CA ALA A 157 -5.82 2.89 20.85
C ALA A 157 -7.30 3.02 20.46
N ALA A 158 -7.61 3.09 19.15
CA ALA A 158 -8.98 3.15 18.68
C ALA A 158 -9.79 1.86 18.99
N PHE A 159 -9.09 0.73 19.20
CA PHE A 159 -9.67 -0.58 19.51
C PHE A 159 -9.48 -0.98 20.99
N TYR A 160 -8.67 -0.24 21.74
CA TYR A 160 -8.38 -0.53 23.13
C TYR A 160 -9.41 0.13 24.04
N ASP A 161 -10.43 -0.65 24.44
CA ASP A 161 -11.58 -0.17 25.21
C ASP A 161 -12.11 -1.31 26.11
N ASP A 162 -12.81 -0.94 27.18
CA ASP A 162 -13.52 -1.89 28.05
C ASP A 162 -14.81 -2.43 27.38
N ASP A 163 -15.32 -1.72 26.36
CA ASP A 163 -16.44 -2.20 25.55
C ASP A 163 -15.95 -3.19 24.47
N ALA A 164 -16.29 -4.46 24.64
CA ALA A 164 -15.92 -5.51 23.67
C ALA A 164 -16.42 -5.26 22.24
N ALA A 165 -17.48 -4.46 22.06
CA ALA A 165 -17.99 -4.09 20.73
C ALA A 165 -17.01 -3.21 19.94
N ARG A 166 -16.06 -2.55 20.61
CA ARG A 166 -14.98 -1.77 19.98
C ARG A 166 -13.75 -2.58 19.60
N GLY A 167 -13.70 -3.86 19.99
CA GLY A 167 -12.58 -4.73 19.68
C GLY A 167 -12.44 -5.01 18.19
N PHE A 168 -11.20 -5.18 17.74
CA PHE A 168 -10.92 -5.68 16.38
C PHE A 168 -11.21 -7.18 16.32
N LEU A 169 -12.47 -7.53 16.05
CA LEU A 169 -13.00 -8.89 16.14
C LEU A 169 -12.56 -9.75 14.94
N HIS A 170 -11.24 -9.93 14.79
CA HIS A 170 -10.65 -10.77 13.75
C HIS A 170 -10.28 -12.15 14.31
N SER A 171 -11.03 -13.18 13.94
CA SER A 171 -10.85 -14.57 14.39
C SER A 171 -10.62 -15.56 13.25
N HIS A 172 -10.11 -15.10 12.13
CA HIS A 172 -9.84 -15.91 10.95
C HIS A 172 -8.40 -16.43 10.93
N SER A 173 -8.18 -17.53 10.21
CA SER A 173 -6.83 -18.07 9.98
C SER A 173 -6.05 -17.30 8.89
N TYR A 174 -6.71 -16.43 8.16
CA TYR A 174 -6.15 -15.65 7.05
C TYR A 174 -6.95 -14.37 6.80
#